data_5a3441cd14da5a57cefc5d4bfb23f5c5
#
_entry.id   5a3441cd14da5a57cefc5d4bfb23f5c5
#
_cell.length_a   1.000
_cell.length_b   1.000
_cell.length_c   1.000
_cell.angle_alpha   90.00
_cell.angle_beta   90.00
_cell.angle_gamma   90.00
#
_symmetry.space_group_name_H-M   'P 1'
#
loop_
_entity.id
_entity.type
_entity.pdbx_description
1 polymer ?
#
loop_
_entity_poly.entity_id
_entity_poly.type
_entity_poly.pdbx_seq_one_letter_code
_entity_poly.pdbx_strand_id
1 'polypeptide(L)'
;AKELAKNFPKIHVKAICADFNQIKSLEKIVPKERKNLGFFPGSTIGNFCPEDAKDLLKKFANILGKGNHLVIGIDIRKDRKLMEKAYNDSRGITAEFNKNILRGINNKLDAKFDLGNFEHMAYFNEKKKRIEMHLISKENQTIDISDKKIIFKKGESIHTENSYKYSISEFKKLSFSSGYEVVDIVTDDNKYFGVFFLRVYKDWVI
;
A
#
# COMPACT_ATOMS: atom_id res chain seq x y z
N ALA A 1 10.25 -1.52 17.23
CA ALA A 1 11.10 -0.50 17.85
C ALA A 1 12.04 -1.12 18.88
N LYS A 2 11.54 -1.83 19.92
CA LYS A 2 12.37 -2.42 20.99
C LYS A 2 13.46 -3.36 20.46
N GLU A 3 13.11 -4.26 19.54
CA GLU A 3 14.05 -5.22 18.95
C GLU A 3 15.12 -4.51 18.10
N LEU A 4 14.72 -3.51 17.30
CA LEU A 4 15.64 -2.70 16.51
C LEU A 4 16.64 -1.95 17.40
N ALA A 5 16.17 -1.30 18.47
CA ALA A 5 17.04 -0.61 19.42
C ALA A 5 17.98 -1.58 20.16
N LYS A 6 17.55 -2.82 20.44
CA LYS A 6 18.38 -3.85 21.06
C LYS A 6 19.49 -4.32 20.11
N ASN A 7 19.15 -4.58 18.86
CA ASN A 7 20.11 -5.11 17.87
C ASN A 7 21.07 -4.04 17.33
N PHE A 8 20.65 -2.76 17.37
CA PHE A 8 21.42 -1.63 16.86
C PHE A 8 21.50 -0.50 17.90
N PRO A 9 22.28 -0.67 18.99
CA PRO A 9 22.27 0.26 20.12
C PRO A 9 22.81 1.67 19.80
N LYS A 10 23.52 1.83 18.67
CA LYS A 10 23.99 3.13 18.18
C LYS A 10 22.92 3.94 17.44
N ILE A 11 21.77 3.31 17.13
CA ILE A 11 20.68 3.95 16.41
C ILE A 11 19.64 4.48 17.41
N HIS A 12 19.33 5.76 17.31
CA HIS A 12 18.26 6.37 18.11
C HIS A 12 16.90 6.05 17.47
N VAL A 13 16.12 5.14 18.08
CA VAL A 13 14.83 4.70 17.58
C VAL A 13 13.70 5.44 18.31
N LYS A 14 12.91 6.23 17.58
CA LYS A 14 11.67 6.84 18.06
C LYS A 14 10.49 6.20 17.34
N ALA A 15 9.63 5.48 18.07
CA ALA A 15 8.42 4.90 17.53
C ALA A 15 7.25 5.89 17.65
N ILE A 16 6.49 6.03 16.57
CA ILE A 16 5.28 6.85 16.52
C ILE A 16 4.12 5.95 16.14
N CYS A 17 3.11 5.87 17.01
CA CYS A 17 1.87 5.18 16.71
C CYS A 17 0.88 6.22 16.15
N ALA A 18 0.71 6.22 14.83
CA ALA A 18 -0.17 7.15 14.13
C ALA A 18 -0.57 6.60 12.75
N ASP A 19 -1.69 7.08 12.24
CA ASP A 19 -2.02 6.92 10.82
C ASP A 19 -1.12 7.86 10.00
N PHE A 20 -0.23 7.28 9.19
CA PHE A 20 0.71 8.07 8.39
C PHE A 20 0.01 8.96 7.35
N ASN A 21 -1.25 8.65 6.98
CA ASN A 21 -2.07 9.51 6.13
C ASN A 21 -2.53 10.78 6.85
N GLN A 22 -2.52 10.81 8.17
CA GLN A 22 -2.96 11.95 8.98
C GLN A 22 -1.81 12.75 9.58
N ILE A 23 -0.57 12.27 9.50
CA ILE A 23 0.61 13.00 9.99
C ILE A 23 0.78 14.27 9.15
N LYS A 24 0.59 15.45 9.75
CA LYS A 24 0.75 16.75 9.08
C LYS A 24 2.19 17.27 9.15
N SER A 25 2.90 16.99 10.25
CA SER A 25 4.28 17.44 10.45
C SER A 25 4.99 16.49 11.41
N LEU A 26 6.28 16.31 11.18
CA LEU A 26 7.20 15.61 12.08
C LEU A 26 8.28 16.57 12.66
N GLU A 27 8.09 17.89 12.58
CA GLU A 27 9.09 18.90 12.95
C GLU A 27 9.66 18.73 14.37
N LYS A 28 8.82 18.28 15.32
CA LYS A 28 9.26 18.01 16.70
C LYS A 28 10.14 16.75 16.82
N ILE A 29 10.19 15.92 15.79
CA ILE A 29 10.82 14.59 15.80
C ILE A 29 11.94 14.51 14.77
N VAL A 30 11.72 15.12 13.61
CA VAL A 30 12.67 15.17 12.49
C VAL A 30 13.22 16.58 12.39
N PRO A 31 14.46 16.82 12.83
CA PRO A 31 15.09 18.14 12.75
C PRO A 31 15.25 18.57 11.28
N LYS A 32 14.82 19.79 10.94
CA LYS A 32 14.95 20.36 9.57
C LYS A 32 16.40 20.65 9.18
N GLU A 33 17.27 20.88 10.15
CA GLU A 33 18.69 21.22 9.94
C GLU A 33 19.56 20.00 9.58
N ARG A 34 18.99 18.79 9.68
CA ARG A 34 19.69 17.55 9.34
C ARG A 34 19.24 17.03 7.98
N LYS A 35 20.13 16.26 7.35
CA LYS A 35 19.75 15.49 6.16
C LYS A 35 18.79 14.38 6.57
N ASN A 36 17.63 14.37 5.96
CA ASN A 36 16.57 13.40 6.22
C ASN A 36 16.45 12.41 5.05
N LEU A 37 16.21 11.15 5.38
CA LEU A 37 15.93 10.11 4.41
C LEU A 37 14.61 9.43 4.79
N GLY A 38 13.61 9.55 3.92
CA GLY A 38 12.41 8.75 3.99
C GLY A 38 12.67 7.33 3.48
N PHE A 39 12.05 6.32 4.10
CA PHE A 39 12.14 4.95 3.66
C PHE A 39 10.74 4.34 3.61
N PHE A 40 10.22 4.08 2.39
CA PHE A 40 8.87 3.59 2.14
C PHE A 40 8.91 2.36 1.23
N PRO A 41 9.36 1.20 1.76
CA PRO A 41 9.53 -0.04 1.01
C PRO A 41 8.21 -0.76 0.78
N GLY A 42 8.25 -1.92 0.07
CA GLY A 42 7.17 -2.90 0.02
C GLY A 42 6.02 -2.55 -0.91
N SER A 43 6.18 -1.56 -1.77
CA SER A 43 5.17 -1.15 -2.77
C SER A 43 3.81 -0.73 -2.17
N THR A 44 3.78 -0.31 -0.91
CA THR A 44 2.57 0.19 -0.22
C THR A 44 1.90 1.33 -0.99
N ILE A 45 2.67 2.12 -1.75
CA ILE A 45 2.13 3.19 -2.62
C ILE A 45 1.11 2.64 -3.65
N GLY A 46 1.21 1.37 -4.04
CA GLY A 46 0.28 0.72 -4.94
C GLY A 46 -1.14 0.56 -4.37
N ASN A 47 -1.33 0.67 -3.07
CA ASN A 47 -2.65 0.57 -2.45
C ASN A 47 -3.47 1.86 -2.59
N PHE A 48 -2.85 2.94 -3.06
CA PHE A 48 -3.49 4.23 -3.27
C PHE A 48 -3.85 4.44 -4.73
N CYS A 49 -4.99 5.08 -5.00
CA CYS A 49 -5.28 5.54 -6.36
C CYS A 49 -4.21 6.58 -6.80
N PRO A 50 -4.00 6.81 -8.10
CA PRO A 50 -2.92 7.68 -8.57
C PRO A 50 -2.96 9.10 -7.98
N GLU A 51 -4.15 9.64 -7.75
CA GLU A 51 -4.35 10.96 -7.12
C GLU A 51 -3.91 10.93 -5.65
N ASP A 52 -4.38 9.94 -4.88
CA ASP A 52 -4.01 9.77 -3.48
C ASP A 52 -2.52 9.47 -3.31
N ALA A 53 -1.95 8.65 -4.22
CA ALA A 53 -0.52 8.36 -4.26
C ALA A 53 0.31 9.63 -4.49
N LYS A 54 -0.15 10.49 -5.40
CA LYS A 54 0.47 11.80 -5.67
C LYS A 54 0.43 12.70 -4.44
N ASP A 55 -0.70 12.77 -3.75
CA ASP A 55 -0.87 13.61 -2.57
C ASP A 55 -0.07 13.07 -1.38
N LEU A 56 0.02 11.75 -1.23
CA LEU A 56 0.89 11.12 -0.24
C LEU A 56 2.37 11.45 -0.49
N LEU A 57 2.82 11.36 -1.75
CA LEU A 57 4.19 11.73 -2.12
C LEU A 57 4.48 13.21 -1.85
N LYS A 58 3.57 14.14 -2.19
CA LYS A 58 3.71 15.56 -1.85
C LYS A 58 3.84 15.79 -0.35
N LYS A 59 3.02 15.08 0.43
CA LYS A 59 3.08 15.13 1.89
C LYS A 59 4.43 14.66 2.42
N PHE A 60 4.96 13.57 1.88
CA PHE A 60 6.32 13.12 2.25
C PHE A 60 7.38 14.14 1.84
N ALA A 61 7.25 14.79 0.67
CA ALA A 61 8.16 15.84 0.26
C ALA A 61 8.18 17.00 1.27
N ASN A 62 7.02 17.44 1.74
CA ASN A 62 6.90 18.50 2.74
C ASN A 62 7.49 18.11 4.11
N ILE A 63 7.29 16.85 4.53
CA ILE A 63 7.85 16.35 5.78
C ILE A 63 9.37 16.27 5.69
N LEU A 64 9.90 15.82 4.57
CA LEU A 64 11.33 15.68 4.35
C LEU A 64 12.02 17.03 4.14
N GLY A 65 11.38 17.93 3.40
CA GLY A 65 11.94 19.22 2.99
C GLY A 65 12.86 19.12 1.77
N LYS A 66 13.02 20.24 1.07
CA LYS A 66 13.83 20.35 -0.15
C LYS A 66 15.27 19.90 0.06
N GLY A 67 15.82 19.18 -0.92
CA GLY A 67 17.19 18.65 -0.89
C GLY A 67 17.35 17.32 -0.16
N ASN A 68 16.32 16.87 0.55
CA ASN A 68 16.29 15.57 1.23
C ASN A 68 15.77 14.45 0.31
N HIS A 69 15.86 13.21 0.75
CA HIS A 69 15.68 12.05 -0.10
C HIS A 69 14.55 11.13 0.41
N LEU A 70 13.95 10.40 -0.53
CA LEU A 70 13.01 9.31 -0.29
C LEU A 70 13.48 8.06 -1.04
N VAL A 71 13.64 6.96 -0.35
CA VAL A 71 13.81 5.62 -0.94
C VAL A 71 12.44 4.94 -0.93
N ILE A 72 11.95 4.56 -2.09
CA ILE A 72 10.63 3.95 -2.25
C ILE A 72 10.68 2.71 -3.11
N GLY A 73 10.04 1.62 -2.63
CA GLY A 73 9.93 0.36 -3.35
C GLY A 73 8.63 0.28 -4.15
N ILE A 74 8.74 -0.18 -5.40
CA ILE A 74 7.62 -0.25 -6.35
C ILE A 74 7.57 -1.64 -6.98
N ASP A 75 6.42 -2.29 -6.91
CA ASP A 75 6.11 -3.48 -7.69
C ASP A 75 5.82 -3.06 -9.14
N ILE A 76 6.77 -3.35 -10.04
CA ILE A 76 6.72 -2.92 -11.44
C ILE A 76 5.71 -3.80 -12.18
N ARG A 77 4.91 -3.16 -13.06
CA ARG A 77 3.97 -3.86 -13.92
C ARG A 77 4.71 -4.83 -14.86
N LYS A 78 4.30 -6.06 -14.84
CA LYS A 78 4.89 -7.19 -15.56
C LYS A 78 3.81 -8.03 -16.25
N ASP A 79 4.15 -9.23 -16.68
CA ASP A 79 3.19 -10.16 -17.26
C ASP A 79 1.96 -10.36 -16.34
N ARG A 80 0.77 -10.35 -16.95
CA ARG A 80 -0.51 -10.46 -16.24
C ARG A 80 -0.61 -11.73 -15.41
N LYS A 81 -0.25 -12.89 -16.01
CA LYS A 81 -0.38 -14.19 -15.34
C LYS A 81 0.55 -14.27 -14.13
N LEU A 82 1.73 -13.67 -14.24
CA LEU A 82 2.69 -13.61 -13.14
C LEU A 82 2.16 -12.77 -11.99
N MET A 83 1.56 -11.61 -12.30
CA MET A 83 0.96 -10.75 -11.27
C MET A 83 -0.24 -11.42 -10.60
N GLU A 84 -1.16 -12.00 -11.38
CA GLU A 84 -2.33 -12.70 -10.84
C GLU A 84 -1.94 -13.92 -9.99
N LYS A 85 -0.92 -14.68 -10.40
CA LYS A 85 -0.40 -15.83 -9.63
C LYS A 85 0.19 -15.40 -8.28
N ALA A 86 0.80 -14.23 -8.20
CA ALA A 86 1.35 -13.72 -6.94
C ALA A 86 0.26 -13.39 -5.90
N TYR A 87 -0.95 -13.03 -6.37
CA TYR A 87 -2.09 -12.72 -5.49
C TYR A 87 -3.08 -13.88 -5.34
N ASN A 88 -2.95 -14.96 -6.12
CA ASN A 88 -3.68 -16.21 -5.99
C ASN A 88 -2.69 -17.35 -5.73
N ASP A 89 -1.88 -17.21 -4.70
CA ASP A 89 -0.83 -18.16 -4.37
C ASP A 89 -1.40 -19.54 -3.99
N SER A 90 -0.71 -20.61 -4.44
CA SER A 90 -1.17 -22.00 -4.25
C SER A 90 -1.26 -22.44 -2.78
N ARG A 91 -0.58 -21.75 -1.87
CA ARG A 91 -0.66 -21.99 -0.41
C ARG A 91 -1.85 -21.29 0.23
N GLY A 92 -2.56 -20.43 -0.51
CA GLY A 92 -3.74 -19.70 -0.03
C GLY A 92 -3.44 -18.62 1.03
N ILE A 93 -2.18 -18.19 1.16
CA ILE A 93 -1.78 -17.19 2.16
C ILE A 93 -2.47 -15.86 1.86
N THR A 94 -2.50 -15.43 0.59
CA THR A 94 -3.18 -14.21 0.17
C THR A 94 -4.70 -14.31 0.37
N ALA A 95 -5.28 -15.48 0.12
CA ALA A 95 -6.70 -15.72 0.36
C ALA A 95 -7.06 -15.56 1.84
N GLU A 96 -6.26 -16.14 2.75
CA GLU A 96 -6.46 -15.98 4.19
C GLU A 96 -6.23 -14.54 4.66
N PHE A 97 -5.22 -13.87 4.12
CA PHE A 97 -5.00 -12.45 4.35
C PHE A 97 -6.23 -11.61 3.94
N ASN A 98 -6.78 -11.85 2.74
CA ASN A 98 -7.95 -11.13 2.25
C ASN A 98 -9.19 -11.38 3.14
N LYS A 99 -9.42 -12.63 3.58
CA LYS A 99 -10.52 -12.98 4.48
C LYS A 99 -10.40 -12.38 5.89
N ASN A 100 -9.21 -11.90 6.29
CA ASN A 100 -9.04 -11.22 7.58
C ASN A 100 -9.88 -9.96 7.71
N ILE A 101 -10.28 -9.33 6.61
CA ILE A 101 -11.18 -8.18 6.66
C ILE A 101 -12.53 -8.58 7.27
N LEU A 102 -13.07 -9.75 6.89
CA LEU A 102 -14.32 -10.29 7.43
C LEU A 102 -14.17 -10.67 8.90
N ARG A 103 -13.03 -11.29 9.30
CA ARG A 103 -12.73 -11.55 10.73
C ARG A 103 -12.71 -10.26 11.52
N GLY A 104 -12.07 -9.21 10.95
CA GLY A 104 -12.02 -7.89 11.59
C GLY A 104 -13.41 -7.27 11.78
N ILE A 105 -14.28 -7.40 10.78
CA ILE A 105 -15.65 -6.91 10.83
C ILE A 105 -16.45 -7.71 11.87
N ASN A 106 -16.35 -9.05 11.87
CA ASN A 106 -17.00 -9.90 12.88
C ASN A 106 -16.63 -9.47 14.30
N ASN A 107 -15.32 -9.26 14.55
CA ASN A 107 -14.83 -8.91 15.88
C ASN A 107 -15.18 -7.48 16.32
N LYS A 108 -15.26 -6.53 15.39
CA LYS A 108 -15.46 -5.11 15.74
C LYS A 108 -16.92 -4.69 15.74
N LEU A 109 -17.74 -5.35 14.91
CA LEU A 109 -19.13 -4.95 14.67
C LEU A 109 -20.13 -6.06 15.04
N ASP A 110 -19.68 -7.10 15.73
CA ASP A 110 -20.48 -8.30 16.04
C ASP A 110 -21.22 -8.85 14.81
N ALA A 111 -20.53 -8.87 13.68
CA ALA A 111 -21.06 -9.39 12.45
C ALA A 111 -20.94 -10.92 12.41
N LYS A 112 -21.72 -11.57 11.52
CA LYS A 112 -21.81 -13.02 11.42
C LYS A 112 -21.38 -13.53 10.04
N PHE A 113 -20.27 -13.01 9.51
CA PHE A 113 -19.68 -13.55 8.28
C PHE A 113 -19.13 -14.95 8.53
N ASP A 114 -19.63 -15.94 7.79
CA ASP A 114 -18.94 -17.22 7.64
C ASP A 114 -17.86 -17.09 6.55
N LEU A 115 -16.61 -17.14 6.94
CA LEU A 115 -15.48 -17.02 6.02
C LEU A 115 -15.40 -18.19 5.03
N GLY A 116 -15.97 -19.33 5.38
CA GLY A 116 -16.08 -20.50 4.50
C GLY A 116 -16.97 -20.25 3.29
N ASN A 117 -17.95 -19.36 3.41
CA ASN A 117 -18.90 -18.99 2.36
C ASN A 117 -18.38 -17.88 1.43
N PHE A 118 -17.13 -17.46 1.60
CA PHE A 118 -16.48 -16.50 0.69
C PHE A 118 -15.24 -17.11 0.05
N GLU A 119 -15.11 -16.89 -1.25
CA GLU A 119 -13.96 -17.29 -2.05
C GLU A 119 -13.11 -16.06 -2.38
N HIS A 120 -11.79 -16.19 -2.24
CA HIS A 120 -10.86 -15.16 -2.69
C HIS A 120 -10.64 -15.23 -4.19
N MET A 121 -10.65 -14.08 -4.84
CA MET A 121 -10.24 -13.92 -6.22
C MET A 121 -9.42 -12.64 -6.38
N ALA A 122 -8.31 -12.74 -7.10
CA ALA A 122 -7.54 -11.57 -7.52
C ALA A 122 -7.33 -11.60 -9.03
N TYR A 123 -7.48 -10.45 -9.69
CA TYR A 123 -7.23 -10.31 -11.12
C TYR A 123 -6.61 -8.96 -11.46
N PHE A 124 -5.91 -8.89 -12.58
CA PHE A 124 -5.34 -7.65 -13.07
C PHE A 124 -6.35 -6.89 -13.93
N ASN A 125 -6.74 -5.72 -13.46
CA ASN A 125 -7.58 -4.79 -14.22
C ASN A 125 -6.68 -3.94 -15.13
N GLU A 126 -6.66 -4.29 -16.43
CA GLU A 126 -5.80 -3.63 -17.43
C GLU A 126 -6.12 -2.14 -17.62
N LYS A 127 -7.43 -1.77 -17.57
CA LYS A 127 -7.86 -0.38 -17.73
C LYS A 127 -7.36 0.50 -16.58
N LYS A 128 -7.42 -0.04 -15.36
CA LYS A 128 -7.01 0.66 -14.14
C LYS A 128 -5.54 0.39 -13.75
N LYS A 129 -4.88 -0.54 -14.46
CA LYS A 129 -3.47 -0.92 -14.22
C LYS A 129 -3.18 -1.33 -12.77
N ARG A 130 -4.06 -2.15 -12.22
CA ARG A 130 -3.97 -2.61 -10.83
C ARG A 130 -4.45 -4.05 -10.67
N ILE A 131 -3.94 -4.74 -9.67
CA ILE A 131 -4.59 -5.93 -9.14
C ILE A 131 -5.78 -5.47 -8.30
N GLU A 132 -6.91 -6.13 -8.46
CA GLU A 132 -8.08 -6.01 -7.58
C GLU A 132 -8.26 -7.31 -6.84
N MET A 133 -8.40 -7.26 -5.52
CA MET A 133 -8.77 -8.41 -4.69
C MET A 133 -10.25 -8.34 -4.33
N HIS A 134 -10.91 -9.48 -4.41
CA HIS A 134 -12.33 -9.64 -4.14
C HIS A 134 -12.58 -10.83 -3.22
N LEU A 135 -13.67 -10.75 -2.47
CA LEU A 135 -14.28 -11.87 -1.78
C LEU A 135 -15.65 -12.13 -2.41
N ILE A 136 -15.83 -13.31 -2.98
CA ILE A 136 -17.04 -13.70 -3.74
C ILE A 136 -17.89 -14.59 -2.86
N SER A 137 -19.18 -14.25 -2.73
CA SER A 137 -20.13 -15.09 -2.02
C SER A 137 -20.41 -16.38 -2.81
N LYS A 138 -20.23 -17.54 -2.18
CA LYS A 138 -20.43 -18.86 -2.79
C LYS A 138 -21.90 -19.23 -2.91
N GLU A 139 -22.79 -18.57 -2.15
CA GLU A 139 -24.20 -18.86 -2.07
C GLU A 139 -25.02 -17.58 -1.81
N ASN A 140 -26.35 -17.71 -1.89
CA ASN A 140 -27.27 -16.68 -1.41
C ASN A 140 -27.25 -16.72 0.12
N GLN A 141 -26.89 -15.63 0.76
CA GLN A 141 -26.77 -15.58 2.21
C GLN A 141 -27.17 -14.22 2.76
N THR A 142 -27.59 -14.20 4.01
CA THR A 142 -27.89 -12.99 4.77
C THR A 142 -26.94 -12.90 5.92
N ILE A 143 -26.25 -11.77 6.05
CA ILE A 143 -25.27 -11.50 7.10
C ILE A 143 -25.87 -10.47 8.05
N ASP A 144 -25.93 -10.83 9.32
CA ASP A 144 -26.28 -9.90 10.39
C ASP A 144 -25.03 -9.07 10.77
N ILE A 145 -25.18 -7.74 10.82
CA ILE A 145 -24.14 -6.81 11.29
C ILE A 145 -24.82 -5.83 12.25
N SER A 146 -24.58 -6.01 13.53
CA SER A 146 -25.28 -5.25 14.60
C SER A 146 -26.81 -5.35 14.41
N ASP A 147 -27.47 -4.24 14.12
CA ASP A 147 -28.92 -4.11 13.89
C ASP A 147 -29.34 -4.22 12.41
N LYS A 148 -28.39 -4.47 11.50
CA LYS A 148 -28.62 -4.49 10.05
C LYS A 148 -28.42 -5.86 9.46
N LYS A 149 -29.12 -6.11 8.34
CA LYS A 149 -28.95 -7.30 7.52
C LYS A 149 -28.43 -6.92 6.15
N ILE A 150 -27.38 -7.59 5.71
CA ILE A 150 -26.83 -7.46 4.36
C ILE A 150 -27.09 -8.77 3.61
N ILE A 151 -27.70 -8.68 2.45
CA ILE A 151 -28.02 -9.83 1.61
C ILE A 151 -26.96 -9.91 0.51
N PHE A 152 -26.36 -11.09 0.38
CA PHE A 152 -25.48 -11.43 -0.75
C PHE A 152 -26.15 -12.45 -1.64
N LYS A 153 -26.10 -12.21 -2.94
CA LYS A 153 -26.41 -13.24 -3.94
C LYS A 153 -25.17 -14.08 -4.21
N LYS A 154 -25.37 -15.34 -4.60
CA LYS A 154 -24.29 -16.17 -5.10
C LYS A 154 -23.56 -15.46 -6.26
N GLY A 155 -22.23 -15.37 -6.17
CA GLY A 155 -21.39 -14.69 -7.13
C GLY A 155 -21.24 -13.18 -6.87
N GLU A 156 -21.97 -12.59 -5.94
CA GLU A 156 -21.77 -11.19 -5.56
C GLU A 156 -20.43 -11.02 -4.82
N SER A 157 -19.73 -9.93 -5.12
CA SER A 157 -18.38 -9.74 -4.63
C SER A 157 -18.22 -8.48 -3.77
N ILE A 158 -17.35 -8.59 -2.78
CA ILE A 158 -16.81 -7.46 -2.01
C ILE A 158 -15.45 -7.14 -2.61
N HIS A 159 -15.25 -5.94 -3.14
CA HIS A 159 -13.93 -5.46 -3.55
C HIS A 159 -13.17 -5.00 -2.30
N THR A 160 -12.09 -5.66 -1.97
CA THR A 160 -11.39 -5.51 -0.69
C THR A 160 -10.13 -4.67 -0.79
N GLU A 161 -9.35 -4.79 -1.88
CA GLU A 161 -8.06 -4.12 -2.00
C GLU A 161 -7.71 -3.83 -3.46
N ASN A 162 -6.95 -2.76 -3.66
CA ASN A 162 -6.30 -2.41 -4.91
C ASN A 162 -4.78 -2.48 -4.74
N SER A 163 -4.08 -2.91 -5.79
CA SER A 163 -2.62 -2.78 -5.86
C SER A 163 -2.22 -2.31 -7.25
N TYR A 164 -2.02 -1.01 -7.38
CA TYR A 164 -1.60 -0.36 -8.63
C TYR A 164 -0.19 -0.78 -9.00
N LYS A 165 0.00 -1.06 -10.29
CA LYS A 165 1.27 -1.49 -10.87
C LYS A 165 1.72 -0.44 -11.87
N TYR A 166 2.84 0.19 -11.57
CA TYR A 166 3.41 1.24 -12.42
C TYR A 166 4.49 0.67 -13.34
N SER A 167 4.61 1.18 -14.54
CA SER A 167 5.87 1.08 -15.26
C SER A 167 6.89 2.08 -14.66
N ILE A 168 8.18 1.84 -14.92
CA ILE A 168 9.24 2.78 -14.49
C ILE A 168 8.95 4.20 -14.97
N SER A 169 8.52 4.34 -16.24
CA SER A 169 8.22 5.66 -16.82
C SER A 169 7.00 6.33 -16.17
N GLU A 170 5.96 5.58 -15.84
CA GLU A 170 4.78 6.10 -15.17
C GLU A 170 5.13 6.58 -13.75
N PHE A 171 5.92 5.79 -13.02
CA PHE A 171 6.31 6.18 -11.67
C PHE A 171 7.28 7.38 -11.65
N LYS A 172 8.19 7.49 -12.64
CA LYS A 172 9.00 8.70 -12.82
C LYS A 172 8.13 9.96 -13.01
N LYS A 173 7.08 9.87 -13.84
CA LYS A 173 6.15 11.00 -14.05
C LYS A 173 5.38 11.35 -12.79
N LEU A 174 4.89 10.34 -12.06
CA LEU A 174 4.22 10.53 -10.77
C LEU A 174 5.14 11.22 -9.77
N SER A 175 6.36 10.71 -9.59
CA SER A 175 7.37 11.29 -8.70
C SER A 175 7.67 12.76 -9.05
N PHE A 176 7.92 13.05 -10.32
CA PHE A 176 8.18 14.41 -10.78
C PHE A 176 7.01 15.35 -10.49
N SER A 177 5.78 14.92 -10.80
CA SER A 177 4.57 15.72 -10.51
C SER A 177 4.29 15.88 -9.02
N SER A 178 4.97 15.13 -8.17
CA SER A 178 4.88 15.16 -6.71
C SER A 178 6.04 15.89 -6.02
N GLY A 179 6.92 16.54 -6.80
CA GLY A 179 8.02 17.34 -6.27
C GLY A 179 9.34 16.60 -6.09
N TYR A 180 9.50 15.44 -6.75
CA TYR A 180 10.72 14.67 -6.70
C TYR A 180 11.39 14.56 -8.06
N GLU A 181 12.71 14.61 -8.06
CA GLU A 181 13.52 14.11 -9.16
C GLU A 181 14.04 12.70 -8.82
N VAL A 182 14.16 11.87 -9.84
CA VAL A 182 14.70 10.52 -9.68
C VAL A 182 16.22 10.61 -9.80
N VAL A 183 16.91 10.25 -8.71
CA VAL A 183 18.37 10.24 -8.64
C VAL A 183 18.92 8.93 -9.20
N ASP A 184 18.30 7.81 -8.79
CA ASP A 184 18.73 6.48 -9.22
C ASP A 184 17.56 5.48 -9.11
N ILE A 185 17.70 4.35 -9.84
CA ILE A 185 16.73 3.24 -9.80
C ILE A 185 17.51 1.94 -9.85
N VAL A 186 17.32 1.11 -8.82
CA VAL A 186 17.85 -0.25 -8.77
C VAL A 186 16.68 -1.22 -8.99
N THR A 187 16.89 -2.23 -9.82
CA THR A 187 15.90 -3.29 -10.10
C THR A 187 16.55 -4.64 -9.99
N ASP A 188 15.74 -5.69 -9.79
CA ASP A 188 16.18 -7.05 -10.10
C ASP A 188 16.37 -7.25 -11.60
N ASP A 189 17.03 -8.36 -11.99
CA ASP A 189 17.36 -8.67 -13.38
C ASP A 189 16.14 -8.73 -14.31
N ASN A 190 15.00 -9.19 -13.78
CA ASN A 190 13.74 -9.28 -14.51
C ASN A 190 12.93 -7.98 -14.48
N LYS A 191 13.39 -6.97 -13.74
CA LYS A 191 12.70 -5.70 -13.52
C LYS A 191 11.29 -5.89 -12.92
N TYR A 192 11.16 -6.83 -11.99
CA TYR A 192 9.88 -7.09 -11.32
C TYR A 192 9.62 -6.14 -10.17
N PHE A 193 10.69 -5.67 -9.53
CA PHE A 193 10.63 -4.71 -8.44
C PHE A 193 11.65 -3.59 -8.67
N GLY A 194 11.29 -2.37 -8.33
CA GLY A 194 12.19 -1.21 -8.44
C GLY A 194 12.31 -0.48 -7.12
N VAL A 195 13.55 -0.18 -6.73
CA VAL A 195 13.86 0.72 -5.63
C VAL A 195 14.28 2.05 -6.23
N PHE A 196 13.48 3.07 -6.01
CA PHE A 196 13.70 4.42 -6.52
C PHE A 196 14.34 5.28 -5.44
N PHE A 197 15.44 5.93 -5.79
CA PHE A 197 16.08 6.96 -4.99
C PHE A 197 15.63 8.32 -5.51
N LEU A 198 14.83 9.01 -4.70
CA LEU A 198 14.19 10.26 -5.07
C LEU A 198 14.78 11.40 -4.25
N ARG A 199 14.97 12.58 -4.87
CA ARG A 199 15.36 13.83 -4.19
C ARG A 199 14.21 14.83 -4.27
N VAL A 200 13.86 15.44 -3.16
CA VAL A 200 12.87 16.53 -3.11
C VAL A 200 13.46 17.77 -3.76
N TYR A 201 12.89 18.22 -4.88
CA TYR A 201 13.32 19.45 -5.56
C TYR A 201 12.38 20.61 -5.29
N LYS A 202 11.14 20.34 -4.87
CA LYS A 202 10.10 21.34 -4.66
C LYS A 202 9.37 21.10 -3.33
N ASP A 203 9.26 22.15 -2.53
CA ASP A 203 8.37 22.16 -1.38
C ASP A 203 6.95 22.57 -1.82
N TRP A 204 5.95 21.99 -1.19
CA TRP A 204 4.56 22.35 -1.38
C TRP A 204 4.09 23.13 -0.16
N VAL A 205 3.60 24.35 -0.37
CA VAL A 205 2.88 25.07 0.67
C VAL A 205 1.52 24.39 0.82
N ILE A 206 1.26 23.76 1.96
CA ILE A 206 -0.02 23.14 2.34
C ILE A 206 -0.80 24.11 3.21
#